data_8432ded0fb2e51c8dc76868fe418b9cd
#
_entry.id   8432ded0fb2e51c8dc76868fe418b9cd
#
_cell.length_a   1.000
_cell.length_b   1.000
_cell.length_c   1.000
_cell.angle_alpha   90.00
_cell.angle_beta   90.00
_cell.angle_gamma   90.00
#
_symmetry.space_group_name_H-M   'P 1'
#
loop_
_entity.id
_entity.type
_entity.pdbx_description
1 polymer ?
#
loop_
_entity_poly.entity_id
_entity_poly.type
_entity_poly.pdbx_seq_one_letter_code
_entity_poly.pdbx_strand_id
1 'polypeptide(L)'
;MMKTTTKKARLNANHLLLWALLLCPLGANAGNKHTIATTQSLLQANSHPYFINAYSLKERETLQSLYQLNENQLLWFSVKHPVQTINQLLNLYAAAPMQGLIAADYAHLKLKKQWRTLQQSKPSLQQFLAFDTALSLTFLRYLNDLHDGRVPPKQQNFYLKPKSAIDFVSRIYTAIKTESVFELAQNMEPKLHSYQQLKIALKKYRHLNAQLKEPVHFNFKHTLRPGDWSTQVGKLQNYLNALNSPSLTPKIETNHNTKINNTYTGSVVTKVRNLQADYNLESDGIIGKQTLELLNTPLSKRIEQIELSMERLRWLPEQPSGPFILVNIPAFRLWAYNTNKEQNDNLNMKVIVGKSYAANKDEDKKSSLQTPIFSGNISYLVFRPYWNIPHSILTEEILPLFERDPTYLERNDLEIVANFSHRATPLPSTPENIQQLYSKKLHLRQRPGRKNALGHIKFMFPNNYNIYLHDTPGISLFSRTKRDFSHGCIRVENPSALALFALRNNSGWTEQKIAEAMYSDAPSIVDLEQKIPVLIFYSTALATQSRVSFYPDIYDHDSALSTAIAERSLGLVAH
;
A
#
# COMPACT_ATOMS: atom_id res chain seq x y z
N MET A 1 32.95 55.06 -11.73
CA MET A 1 31.59 55.62 -11.94
C MET A 1 30.82 54.67 -12.83
N MET A 2 30.10 53.73 -12.23
CA MET A 2 29.15 52.82 -12.97
C MET A 2 27.77 53.02 -12.40
N LYS A 3 26.86 53.53 -13.23
CA LYS A 3 25.48 53.79 -12.86
C LYS A 3 24.70 52.47 -12.88
N THR A 4 24.22 52.02 -11.72
CA THR A 4 23.23 50.95 -11.56
C THR A 4 21.82 51.48 -11.82
N THR A 5 21.22 51.07 -12.91
CA THR A 5 19.81 51.32 -13.24
C THR A 5 18.92 50.25 -12.62
N THR A 6 18.28 50.57 -11.50
CA THR A 6 17.20 49.81 -10.91
C THR A 6 15.92 49.99 -11.72
N LYS A 7 15.49 48.96 -12.46
CA LYS A 7 14.12 48.88 -13.04
C LYS A 7 13.11 48.59 -11.93
N LYS A 8 12.45 49.61 -11.41
CA LYS A 8 11.21 49.46 -10.63
C LYS A 8 10.13 48.95 -11.53
N ALA A 9 9.63 47.71 -11.29
CA ALA A 9 8.43 47.20 -11.89
C ALA A 9 7.23 48.03 -11.38
N ARG A 10 6.64 48.81 -12.27
CA ARG A 10 5.37 49.49 -12.02
C ARG A 10 4.27 48.41 -12.00
N LEU A 11 3.78 48.06 -10.82
CA LEU A 11 2.50 47.34 -10.67
C LEU A 11 1.40 48.26 -11.23
N ASN A 12 0.73 47.81 -12.29
CA ASN A 12 -0.38 48.53 -12.91
C ASN A 12 -1.52 48.68 -11.88
N ALA A 13 -1.81 49.94 -11.52
CA ALA A 13 -2.92 50.33 -10.65
C ALA A 13 -4.31 49.90 -11.18
N ASN A 14 -4.42 49.52 -12.44
CA ASN A 14 -5.66 49.03 -13.04
C ASN A 14 -6.15 47.67 -12.51
N HIS A 15 -5.31 46.88 -11.85
CA HIS A 15 -5.74 45.62 -11.27
C HIS A 15 -6.45 45.77 -9.92
N LEU A 16 -6.21 46.84 -9.20
CA LEU A 16 -6.88 47.14 -7.92
C LEU A 16 -8.33 47.64 -8.12
N LEU A 17 -8.62 48.30 -9.24
CA LEU A 17 -9.95 48.79 -9.53
C LEU A 17 -10.98 47.69 -9.92
N LEU A 18 -10.52 46.55 -10.48
CA LEU A 18 -11.42 45.44 -10.85
C LEU A 18 -11.95 44.71 -9.61
N TRP A 19 -11.18 44.66 -8.54
CA TRP A 19 -11.56 44.05 -7.26
C TRP A 19 -12.49 44.93 -6.42
N ALA A 20 -12.38 46.25 -6.56
CA ALA A 20 -13.26 47.21 -5.88
C ALA A 20 -14.70 47.20 -6.45
N LEU A 21 -14.91 46.83 -7.72
CA LEU A 21 -16.25 46.71 -8.32
C LEU A 21 -17.03 45.47 -7.87
N LEU A 22 -16.36 44.43 -7.35
CA LEU A 22 -17.02 43.26 -6.74
C LEU A 22 -17.36 43.48 -5.26
N LEU A 23 -16.78 44.49 -4.62
CA LEU A 23 -17.01 44.87 -3.23
C LEU A 23 -17.94 46.06 -3.06
N CYS A 24 -18.41 46.71 -4.17
CA CYS A 24 -19.47 47.71 -4.06
C CYS A 24 -20.79 47.04 -3.66
N PRO A 25 -21.49 47.53 -2.63
CA PRO A 25 -22.81 47.03 -2.27
C PRO A 25 -23.85 47.49 -3.29
N LEU A 26 -23.89 46.84 -4.44
CA LEU A 26 -25.04 46.92 -5.35
C LEU A 26 -26.21 46.25 -4.64
N GLY A 27 -27.19 47.04 -4.19
CA GLY A 27 -28.49 46.68 -3.63
C GLY A 27 -28.50 45.31 -2.92
N ALA A 28 -28.09 45.26 -1.65
CA ALA A 28 -27.72 44.05 -0.89
C ALA A 28 -28.71 42.86 -0.98
N ASN A 29 -29.97 43.09 -1.35
CA ASN A 29 -30.98 42.03 -1.39
C ASN A 29 -31.19 41.37 -2.77
N ALA A 30 -31.07 42.08 -3.88
CA ALA A 30 -31.35 41.52 -5.21
C ALA A 30 -30.13 40.76 -5.78
N GLY A 31 -28.91 41.30 -5.58
CA GLY A 31 -27.67 40.66 -5.99
C GLY A 31 -27.42 39.34 -5.24
N ASN A 32 -27.76 39.29 -3.96
CA ASN A 32 -27.58 38.10 -3.10
C ASN A 32 -28.53 36.95 -3.53
N LYS A 33 -29.80 37.24 -3.82
CA LYS A 33 -30.78 36.26 -4.30
C LYS A 33 -30.36 35.64 -5.64
N HIS A 34 -29.83 36.45 -6.57
CA HIS A 34 -29.37 35.95 -7.86
C HIS A 34 -28.12 35.05 -7.74
N THR A 35 -27.18 35.39 -6.87
CA THR A 35 -25.99 34.56 -6.56
C THR A 35 -26.40 33.24 -5.95
N ILE A 36 -27.31 33.24 -4.98
CA ILE A 36 -27.83 32.02 -4.32
C ILE A 36 -28.48 31.10 -5.34
N ALA A 37 -29.41 31.60 -6.18
CA ALA A 37 -30.10 30.81 -7.20
C ALA A 37 -29.12 30.22 -8.23
N THR A 38 -28.13 30.99 -8.67
CA THR A 38 -27.13 30.53 -9.64
C THR A 38 -26.19 29.48 -9.04
N THR A 39 -25.74 29.64 -7.77
CA THR A 39 -24.90 28.64 -7.06
C THR A 39 -25.67 27.33 -6.89
N GLN A 40 -26.92 27.40 -6.44
CA GLN A 40 -27.76 26.21 -6.27
C GLN A 40 -28.01 25.51 -7.62
N SER A 41 -28.27 26.23 -8.70
CA SER A 41 -28.44 25.69 -10.04
C SER A 41 -27.17 24.94 -10.52
N LEU A 42 -25.99 25.52 -10.32
CA LEU A 42 -24.70 24.86 -10.66
C LEU A 42 -24.46 23.59 -9.86
N LEU A 43 -24.76 23.59 -8.54
CA LEU A 43 -24.58 22.44 -7.67
C LEU A 43 -25.62 21.33 -7.91
N GLN A 44 -26.80 21.66 -8.44
CA GLN A 44 -27.85 20.70 -8.79
C GLN A 44 -27.71 20.16 -10.23
N ALA A 45 -26.94 20.83 -11.09
CA ALA A 45 -26.79 20.43 -12.48
C ALA A 45 -26.15 19.04 -12.61
N ASN A 46 -26.56 18.27 -13.61
CA ASN A 46 -25.97 16.98 -13.95
C ASN A 46 -24.62 17.10 -14.68
N SER A 47 -24.26 18.29 -15.12
CA SER A 47 -22.99 18.59 -15.78
C SER A 47 -22.36 19.85 -15.19
N HIS A 48 -21.05 19.91 -15.20
CA HIS A 48 -20.27 21.07 -14.76
C HIS A 48 -19.40 21.56 -15.92
N PRO A 49 -19.25 22.90 -16.17
CA PRO A 49 -18.51 23.44 -17.32
C PRO A 49 -17.05 22.97 -17.43
N TYR A 50 -16.47 22.46 -16.34
CA TYR A 50 -15.08 22.03 -16.26
C TYR A 50 -14.88 20.52 -16.24
N PHE A 51 -15.94 19.71 -16.06
CA PHE A 51 -15.84 18.25 -15.89
C PHE A 51 -16.93 17.53 -16.68
N ILE A 52 -16.61 16.34 -17.23
CA ILE A 52 -17.58 15.49 -17.93
C ILE A 52 -18.60 14.93 -16.93
N ASN A 53 -18.10 14.27 -15.88
CA ASN A 53 -18.87 13.76 -14.76
C ASN A 53 -18.79 14.78 -13.62
N ALA A 54 -19.80 15.63 -13.48
CA ALA A 54 -19.72 16.76 -12.57
C ALA A 54 -19.53 16.34 -11.12
N TYR A 55 -20.43 15.52 -10.60
CA TYR A 55 -20.49 15.19 -9.17
C TYR A 55 -20.95 13.75 -8.95
N SER A 56 -20.31 13.03 -8.02
CA SER A 56 -20.98 11.92 -7.32
C SER A 56 -22.03 12.49 -6.36
N LEU A 57 -22.99 11.66 -5.93
CA LEU A 57 -24.00 12.08 -4.94
C LEU A 57 -23.34 12.65 -3.67
N LYS A 58 -22.34 11.96 -3.14
CA LYS A 58 -21.59 12.37 -1.94
C LYS A 58 -20.85 13.70 -2.14
N GLU A 59 -20.19 13.90 -3.28
CA GLU A 59 -19.53 15.17 -3.60
C GLU A 59 -20.52 16.32 -3.69
N ARG A 60 -21.68 16.10 -4.32
CA ARG A 60 -22.75 17.08 -4.41
C ARG A 60 -23.26 17.53 -3.05
N GLU A 61 -23.61 16.58 -2.18
CA GLU A 61 -24.06 16.85 -0.81
C GLU A 61 -23.01 17.62 0.01
N THR A 62 -21.74 17.21 -0.10
CA THR A 62 -20.64 17.89 0.58
C THR A 62 -20.47 19.34 0.09
N LEU A 63 -20.52 19.55 -1.23
CA LEU A 63 -20.41 20.90 -1.80
C LEU A 63 -21.60 21.77 -1.46
N GLN A 64 -22.83 21.23 -1.49
CA GLN A 64 -24.03 21.97 -1.09
C GLN A 64 -23.89 22.43 0.37
N SER A 65 -23.48 21.56 1.28
CA SER A 65 -23.26 21.90 2.68
C SER A 65 -22.16 22.95 2.85
N LEU A 66 -21.06 22.82 2.08
CA LEU A 66 -19.95 23.77 2.11
C LEU A 66 -20.38 25.18 1.67
N TYR A 67 -21.15 25.29 0.58
CA TYR A 67 -21.67 26.58 0.12
C TYR A 67 -22.76 27.14 1.02
N GLN A 68 -23.59 26.31 1.64
CA GLN A 68 -24.57 26.73 2.64
C GLN A 68 -23.90 27.41 3.84
N LEU A 69 -22.78 26.88 4.32
CA LEU A 69 -21.97 27.51 5.39
C LEU A 69 -21.46 28.91 5.01
N ASN A 70 -21.29 29.18 3.71
CA ASN A 70 -20.88 30.48 3.17
C ASN A 70 -22.07 31.28 2.59
N GLU A 71 -23.30 31.03 3.07
CA GLU A 71 -24.52 31.73 2.60
C GLU A 71 -24.70 31.67 1.06
N ASN A 72 -24.23 30.61 0.42
CA ASN A 72 -24.18 30.38 -1.03
C ASN A 72 -23.43 31.47 -1.83
N GLN A 73 -22.48 32.14 -1.19
CA GLN A 73 -21.61 33.11 -1.84
C GLN A 73 -20.28 32.43 -2.30
N LEU A 74 -19.51 33.17 -3.12
CA LEU A 74 -18.18 32.76 -3.57
C LEU A 74 -17.28 32.44 -2.35
N LEU A 75 -16.68 31.27 -2.34
CA LEU A 75 -15.80 30.83 -1.26
C LEU A 75 -14.37 31.37 -1.42
N TRP A 76 -13.78 31.12 -2.60
CA TRP A 76 -12.37 31.42 -2.88
C TRP A 76 -12.09 32.91 -3.14
N PHE A 77 -13.11 33.66 -3.52
CA PHE A 77 -13.01 35.10 -3.74
C PHE A 77 -13.36 35.94 -2.53
N SER A 78 -13.91 35.33 -1.46
CA SER A 78 -14.29 36.01 -0.21
C SER A 78 -13.21 36.00 0.87
N VAL A 79 -12.03 35.44 0.59
CA VAL A 79 -10.89 35.41 1.52
C VAL A 79 -10.07 36.70 1.44
N LYS A 80 -9.15 36.91 2.37
CA LYS A 80 -8.33 38.14 2.45
C LYS A 80 -7.36 38.27 1.25
N HIS A 81 -6.76 37.14 0.84
CA HIS A 81 -5.76 37.12 -0.25
C HIS A 81 -6.15 36.08 -1.34
N PRO A 82 -7.26 36.33 -2.09
CA PRO A 82 -7.81 35.32 -2.99
C PRO A 82 -6.84 34.88 -4.10
N VAL A 83 -6.06 35.81 -4.67
CA VAL A 83 -5.07 35.49 -5.71
C VAL A 83 -3.99 34.53 -5.19
N GLN A 84 -3.50 34.77 -3.99
CA GLN A 84 -2.49 33.95 -3.36
C GLN A 84 -3.01 32.56 -3.04
N THR A 85 -4.21 32.48 -2.42
CA THR A 85 -4.85 31.22 -2.02
C THR A 85 -5.18 30.36 -3.23
N ILE A 86 -5.74 30.93 -4.30
CA ILE A 86 -6.02 30.21 -5.56
C ILE A 86 -4.72 29.71 -6.21
N ASN A 87 -3.66 30.53 -6.24
CA ASN A 87 -2.37 30.10 -6.79
C ASN A 87 -1.73 28.99 -5.97
N GLN A 88 -1.83 29.03 -4.63
CA GLN A 88 -1.37 27.93 -3.76
C GLN A 88 -2.12 26.63 -4.09
N LEU A 89 -3.44 26.69 -4.25
CA LEU A 89 -4.27 25.53 -4.59
C LEU A 89 -3.90 24.95 -5.96
N LEU A 90 -3.75 25.80 -6.99
CA LEU A 90 -3.33 25.35 -8.32
C LEU A 90 -1.92 24.72 -8.31
N ASN A 91 -1.02 25.21 -7.45
CA ASN A 91 0.31 24.61 -7.26
C ASN A 91 0.23 23.26 -6.56
N LEU A 92 -0.69 23.06 -5.60
CA LEU A 92 -0.95 21.75 -5.00
C LEU A 92 -1.36 20.72 -6.07
N TYR A 93 -2.26 21.09 -6.97
CA TYR A 93 -2.70 20.20 -8.05
C TYR A 93 -1.57 19.90 -9.04
N ALA A 94 -0.76 20.89 -9.40
CA ALA A 94 0.43 20.67 -10.23
C ALA A 94 1.45 19.72 -9.58
N ALA A 95 1.56 19.78 -8.24
CA ALA A 95 2.46 18.94 -7.45
C ALA A 95 1.87 17.56 -7.07
N ALA A 96 0.62 17.26 -7.44
CA ALA A 96 -0.04 15.98 -7.17
C ALA A 96 0.82 14.74 -7.54
N PRO A 97 1.60 14.74 -8.65
CA PRO A 97 2.52 13.65 -8.94
C PRO A 97 3.55 13.37 -7.85
N MET A 98 3.95 14.35 -7.04
CA MET A 98 4.88 14.13 -5.92
C MET A 98 4.23 13.37 -4.76
N GLN A 99 2.90 13.24 -4.80
CA GLN A 99 2.10 12.41 -3.90
C GLN A 99 1.74 11.05 -4.53
N GLY A 100 2.25 10.71 -5.72
CA GLY A 100 1.84 9.53 -6.47
C GLY A 100 0.40 9.63 -7.00
N LEU A 101 -0.11 10.86 -7.18
CA LEU A 101 -1.41 11.15 -7.76
C LEU A 101 -1.24 11.65 -9.21
N ILE A 102 -2.33 11.74 -9.97
CA ILE A 102 -2.32 12.17 -11.37
C ILE A 102 -2.82 13.60 -11.44
N ALA A 103 -1.96 14.55 -11.84
CA ALA A 103 -2.32 15.98 -11.87
C ALA A 103 -3.51 16.29 -12.81
N ALA A 104 -3.71 15.50 -13.87
CA ALA A 104 -4.83 15.63 -14.78
C ALA A 104 -6.18 15.38 -14.09
N ASP A 105 -6.26 14.50 -13.09
CA ASP A 105 -7.48 14.19 -12.33
C ASP A 105 -8.04 15.43 -11.61
N TYR A 106 -7.18 16.42 -11.38
CA TYR A 106 -7.52 17.70 -10.73
C TYR A 106 -7.65 18.85 -11.74
N ALA A 107 -7.77 18.56 -13.03
CA ALA A 107 -7.96 19.54 -14.13
C ALA A 107 -7.01 20.76 -14.04
N HIS A 108 -5.79 20.59 -13.48
CA HIS A 108 -4.92 21.71 -13.08
C HIS A 108 -4.55 22.64 -14.25
N LEU A 109 -4.30 22.12 -15.46
CA LEU A 109 -3.99 22.94 -16.64
C LEU A 109 -5.20 23.75 -17.09
N LYS A 110 -6.39 23.14 -17.07
CA LYS A 110 -7.66 23.79 -17.45
C LYS A 110 -8.01 24.89 -16.44
N LEU A 111 -7.93 24.59 -15.14
CA LEU A 111 -8.17 25.58 -14.09
C LEU A 111 -7.14 26.73 -14.13
N LYS A 112 -5.87 26.41 -14.35
CA LYS A 112 -4.81 27.43 -14.48
C LYS A 112 -5.02 28.34 -15.69
N LYS A 113 -5.47 27.80 -16.83
CA LYS A 113 -5.84 28.59 -18.03
C LYS A 113 -7.01 29.49 -17.73
N GLN A 114 -8.07 28.96 -17.13
CA GLN A 114 -9.26 29.73 -16.78
C GLN A 114 -8.97 30.85 -15.78
N TRP A 115 -8.14 30.55 -14.76
CA TRP A 115 -7.70 31.55 -13.80
C TRP A 115 -7.04 32.76 -14.49
N ARG A 116 -6.14 32.51 -15.45
CA ARG A 116 -5.50 33.56 -16.24
C ARG A 116 -6.53 34.36 -17.06
N THR A 117 -7.50 33.69 -17.68
CA THR A 117 -8.57 34.34 -18.45
C THR A 117 -9.42 35.23 -17.56
N LEU A 118 -9.83 34.76 -16.37
CA LEU A 118 -10.61 35.57 -15.43
C LEU A 118 -9.86 36.81 -14.94
N GLN A 119 -8.53 36.75 -14.82
CA GLN A 119 -7.70 37.91 -14.46
C GLN A 119 -7.53 38.93 -15.59
N GLN A 120 -7.71 38.55 -16.85
CA GLN A 120 -7.43 39.37 -18.01
C GLN A 120 -8.69 39.92 -18.70
N SER A 121 -9.88 39.41 -18.33
CA SER A 121 -11.17 39.77 -18.92
C SER A 121 -12.07 40.48 -17.92
N LYS A 122 -13.28 40.81 -18.33
CA LYS A 122 -14.39 41.25 -17.46
C LYS A 122 -15.35 40.07 -17.29
N PRO A 123 -15.09 39.13 -16.40
CA PRO A 123 -15.88 37.91 -16.27
C PRO A 123 -17.28 38.20 -15.70
N SER A 124 -18.26 37.43 -16.14
CA SER A 124 -19.59 37.45 -15.55
C SER A 124 -19.60 36.75 -14.19
N LEU A 125 -20.61 37.04 -13.36
CA LEU A 125 -20.81 36.33 -12.08
C LEU A 125 -20.88 34.79 -12.28
N GLN A 126 -21.55 34.36 -13.34
CA GLN A 126 -21.65 32.93 -13.67
C GLN A 126 -20.28 32.29 -13.95
N GLN A 127 -19.35 32.98 -14.60
CA GLN A 127 -17.98 32.49 -14.82
C GLN A 127 -17.20 32.40 -13.54
N PHE A 128 -17.35 33.38 -12.62
CA PHE A 128 -16.75 33.29 -11.28
C PHE A 128 -17.31 32.13 -10.47
N LEU A 129 -18.63 31.94 -10.44
CA LEU A 129 -19.27 30.84 -9.72
C LEU A 129 -18.88 29.49 -10.28
N ALA A 130 -18.82 29.33 -11.60
CA ALA A 130 -18.36 28.09 -12.22
C ALA A 130 -16.90 27.78 -11.88
N PHE A 131 -16.03 28.77 -11.80
CA PHE A 131 -14.64 28.60 -11.42
C PHE A 131 -14.50 28.30 -9.90
N ASP A 132 -15.22 29.01 -9.06
CA ASP A 132 -15.23 28.85 -7.61
C ASP A 132 -15.70 27.43 -7.19
N THR A 133 -16.81 26.97 -7.80
CA THR A 133 -17.33 25.61 -7.55
C THR A 133 -16.40 24.54 -8.12
N ALA A 134 -15.71 24.78 -9.23
CA ALA A 134 -14.71 23.88 -9.78
C ALA A 134 -13.51 23.74 -8.85
N LEU A 135 -13.01 24.82 -8.27
CA LEU A 135 -11.93 24.79 -7.26
C LEU A 135 -12.35 23.98 -6.04
N SER A 136 -13.58 24.20 -5.53
CA SER A 136 -14.11 23.49 -4.36
C SER A 136 -14.24 21.98 -4.61
N LEU A 137 -14.81 21.59 -5.76
CA LEU A 137 -14.93 20.18 -6.15
C LEU A 137 -13.56 19.50 -6.28
N THR A 138 -12.63 20.16 -6.97
CA THR A 138 -11.29 19.63 -7.17
C THR A 138 -10.53 19.51 -5.86
N PHE A 139 -10.69 20.47 -4.94
CA PHE A 139 -10.05 20.41 -3.63
C PHE A 139 -10.62 19.28 -2.77
N LEU A 140 -11.93 19.11 -2.76
CA LEU A 140 -12.57 17.97 -2.10
C LEU A 140 -12.03 16.62 -2.63
N ARG A 141 -11.94 16.46 -3.95
CA ARG A 141 -11.38 15.27 -4.60
C ARG A 141 -9.92 15.03 -4.20
N TYR A 142 -9.11 16.08 -4.26
CA TYR A 142 -7.71 16.01 -3.90
C TYR A 142 -7.50 15.57 -2.44
N LEU A 143 -8.27 16.12 -1.51
CA LEU A 143 -8.21 15.76 -0.09
C LEU A 143 -8.71 14.32 0.16
N ASN A 144 -9.80 13.91 -0.49
CA ASN A 144 -10.27 12.53 -0.45
C ASN A 144 -9.20 11.55 -0.95
N ASP A 145 -8.58 11.86 -2.09
CA ASP A 145 -7.55 11.01 -2.69
C ASP A 145 -6.29 10.92 -1.83
N LEU A 146 -5.92 12.00 -1.13
CA LEU A 146 -4.82 11.97 -0.16
C LEU A 146 -5.17 11.14 1.07
N HIS A 147 -6.41 11.21 1.54
CA HIS A 147 -6.82 10.54 2.77
C HIS A 147 -7.22 9.09 2.55
N ASP A 148 -8.17 8.83 1.64
CA ASP A 148 -8.79 7.52 1.47
C ASP A 148 -8.23 6.72 0.29
N GLY A 149 -7.45 7.37 -0.58
CA GLY A 149 -7.01 6.82 -1.86
C GLY A 149 -8.05 7.03 -2.96
N ARG A 150 -7.63 6.75 -4.20
CA ARG A 150 -8.44 6.94 -5.42
C ARG A 150 -9.43 5.83 -5.66
N VAL A 151 -9.12 4.62 -5.22
CA VAL A 151 -9.90 3.41 -5.44
C VAL A 151 -10.31 2.81 -4.10
N PRO A 152 -11.58 2.44 -3.90
CA PRO A 152 -12.01 1.79 -2.67
C PRO A 152 -11.29 0.45 -2.46
N PRO A 153 -10.71 0.18 -1.27
CA PRO A 153 -9.92 -1.04 -1.03
C PRO A 153 -10.71 -2.33 -1.26
N LYS A 154 -12.01 -2.36 -0.94
CA LYS A 154 -12.87 -3.54 -1.15
C LYS A 154 -13.00 -3.94 -2.63
N GLN A 155 -12.94 -2.99 -3.56
CA GLN A 155 -12.96 -3.28 -5.01
C GLN A 155 -11.67 -3.97 -5.47
N GLN A 156 -10.61 -3.91 -4.66
CA GLN A 156 -9.33 -4.55 -4.89
C GLN A 156 -9.12 -5.79 -4.00
N ASN A 157 -10.19 -6.31 -3.39
CA ASN A 157 -10.15 -7.45 -2.45
C ASN A 157 -9.32 -7.18 -1.17
N PHE A 158 -9.25 -5.91 -0.73
CA PHE A 158 -8.63 -5.52 0.54
C PHE A 158 -9.72 -5.26 1.58
N TYR A 159 -9.82 -6.15 2.57
CA TYR A 159 -10.85 -6.11 3.62
C TYR A 159 -10.28 -5.53 4.92
N LEU A 160 -9.93 -4.26 4.84
CA LEU A 160 -9.27 -3.52 5.90
C LEU A 160 -10.29 -2.90 6.88
N LYS A 161 -9.84 -2.65 8.10
CA LYS A 161 -10.63 -1.86 9.07
C LYS A 161 -10.84 -0.44 8.50
N PRO A 162 -12.07 0.07 8.48
CA PRO A 162 -12.35 1.41 7.97
C PRO A 162 -11.66 2.48 8.84
N LYS A 163 -11.29 3.58 8.20
CA LYS A 163 -10.83 4.78 8.88
C LYS A 163 -11.97 5.50 9.58
N SER A 164 -11.62 6.36 10.53
CA SER A 164 -12.58 7.28 11.12
C SER A 164 -13.10 8.27 10.10
N ALA A 165 -14.39 8.56 10.13
CA ALA A 165 -15.00 9.54 9.24
C ALA A 165 -14.42 10.94 9.47
N ILE A 166 -14.18 11.67 8.38
CA ILE A 166 -13.72 13.06 8.41
C ILE A 166 -14.85 13.99 8.01
N ASP A 167 -15.01 15.05 8.80
CA ASP A 167 -15.84 16.20 8.41
C ASP A 167 -15.07 17.10 7.43
N PHE A 168 -15.21 16.77 6.13
CA PHE A 168 -14.60 17.58 5.07
C PHE A 168 -15.22 18.96 4.95
N VAL A 169 -16.51 19.13 5.26
CA VAL A 169 -17.21 20.40 5.14
C VAL A 169 -16.57 21.45 6.04
N SER A 170 -16.55 21.18 7.37
CA SER A 170 -15.98 22.12 8.34
C SER A 170 -14.49 22.36 8.11
N ARG A 171 -13.73 21.31 7.77
CA ARG A 171 -12.27 21.42 7.55
C ARG A 171 -11.94 22.25 6.31
N ILE A 172 -12.62 22.03 5.18
CA ILE A 172 -12.42 22.79 3.95
C ILE A 172 -12.83 24.25 4.17
N TYR A 173 -14.01 24.49 4.76
CA TYR A 173 -14.47 25.82 5.06
C TYR A 173 -13.48 26.61 5.91
N THR A 174 -13.04 26.02 7.01
CA THR A 174 -12.04 26.62 7.91
C THR A 174 -10.74 26.92 7.16
N ALA A 175 -10.20 25.95 6.40
CA ALA A 175 -8.95 26.12 5.69
C ALA A 175 -9.02 27.21 4.61
N ILE A 176 -10.16 27.37 3.93
CA ILE A 176 -10.37 28.47 2.99
C ILE A 176 -10.39 29.82 3.74
N LYS A 177 -11.17 29.93 4.83
CA LYS A 177 -11.30 31.18 5.59
C LYS A 177 -10.00 31.62 6.28
N THR A 178 -9.18 30.64 6.73
CA THR A 178 -7.86 30.91 7.34
C THR A 178 -6.71 30.89 6.33
N GLU A 179 -6.99 30.70 5.04
CA GLU A 179 -5.99 30.59 3.97
C GLU A 179 -4.93 29.50 4.20
N SER A 180 -5.32 28.42 4.92
CA SER A 180 -4.45 27.30 5.32
C SER A 180 -4.68 26.01 4.51
N VAL A 181 -5.00 26.15 3.20
CA VAL A 181 -5.31 25.03 2.30
C VAL A 181 -4.14 24.05 2.13
N PHE A 182 -2.91 24.56 2.20
CA PHE A 182 -1.71 23.75 2.12
C PHE A 182 -1.54 22.85 3.36
N GLU A 183 -1.73 23.42 4.55
CA GLU A 183 -1.65 22.71 5.83
C GLU A 183 -2.75 21.65 5.93
N LEU A 184 -3.97 21.96 5.47
CA LEU A 184 -5.04 20.97 5.41
C LEU A 184 -4.66 19.80 4.52
N ALA A 185 -4.12 20.06 3.32
CA ALA A 185 -3.68 19.00 2.41
C ALA A 185 -2.59 18.11 3.05
N GLN A 186 -1.59 18.70 3.72
CA GLN A 186 -0.57 17.95 4.45
C GLN A 186 -1.15 17.11 5.60
N ASN A 187 -2.20 17.60 6.26
CA ASN A 187 -2.85 16.88 7.35
C ASN A 187 -3.72 15.71 6.86
N MET A 188 -4.09 15.68 5.58
CA MET A 188 -4.80 14.55 4.97
C MET A 188 -3.86 13.42 4.55
N GLU A 189 -2.56 13.67 4.44
CA GLU A 189 -1.59 12.63 4.11
C GLU A 189 -1.46 11.60 5.24
N PRO A 190 -1.30 10.29 4.91
CA PRO A 190 -1.01 9.27 5.91
C PRO A 190 0.23 9.62 6.74
N LYS A 191 0.11 9.56 8.07
CA LYS A 191 1.24 9.82 9.00
C LYS A 191 2.17 8.61 9.15
N LEU A 192 1.91 7.53 8.40
CA LEU A 192 2.73 6.32 8.39
C LEU A 192 4.15 6.63 7.91
N HIS A 193 5.15 6.20 8.70
CA HIS A 193 6.57 6.42 8.36
C HIS A 193 6.91 5.90 6.95
N SER A 194 6.44 4.70 6.60
CA SER A 194 6.66 4.11 5.26
C SER A 194 6.09 4.96 4.13
N TYR A 195 4.93 5.62 4.33
CA TYR A 195 4.34 6.53 3.33
C TYR A 195 5.24 7.74 3.09
N GLN A 196 5.72 8.38 4.16
CA GLN A 196 6.59 9.54 4.05
C GLN A 196 7.94 9.19 3.39
N GLN A 197 8.49 8.01 3.68
CA GLN A 197 9.71 7.54 3.03
C GLN A 197 9.50 7.19 1.55
N LEU A 198 8.35 6.60 1.17
CA LEU A 198 8.01 6.36 -0.23
C LEU A 198 7.83 7.67 -1.01
N LYS A 199 7.25 8.70 -0.41
CA LYS A 199 7.14 10.05 -1.01
C LYS A 199 8.52 10.65 -1.32
N ILE A 200 9.48 10.52 -0.41
CA ILE A 200 10.87 10.93 -0.62
C ILE A 200 11.50 10.13 -1.77
N ALA A 201 11.31 8.81 -1.75
CA ALA A 201 11.80 7.91 -2.78
C ALA A 201 11.19 8.22 -4.15
N LEU A 202 9.89 8.48 -4.23
CA LEU A 202 9.20 8.86 -5.47
C LEU A 202 9.85 10.06 -6.15
N LYS A 203 10.14 11.11 -5.37
CA LYS A 203 10.83 12.30 -5.87
C LYS A 203 12.19 11.95 -6.47
N LYS A 204 12.97 11.12 -5.77
CA LYS A 204 14.29 10.67 -6.21
C LYS A 204 14.21 9.83 -7.49
N TYR A 205 13.34 8.83 -7.53
CA TYR A 205 13.20 7.93 -8.69
C TYR A 205 12.68 8.67 -9.92
N ARG A 206 11.76 9.62 -9.77
CA ARG A 206 11.29 10.49 -10.86
C ARG A 206 12.41 11.38 -11.40
N HIS A 207 13.24 11.94 -10.50
CA HIS A 207 14.40 12.74 -10.90
C HIS A 207 15.42 11.90 -11.69
N LEU A 208 15.73 10.69 -11.22
CA LEU A 208 16.61 9.76 -11.95
C LEU A 208 16.03 9.36 -13.31
N ASN A 209 14.76 9.03 -13.36
CA ASN A 209 14.10 8.64 -14.62
C ASN A 209 14.11 9.77 -15.65
N ALA A 210 13.94 11.02 -15.22
CA ALA A 210 13.96 12.19 -16.11
C ALA A 210 15.36 12.48 -16.72
N GLN A 211 16.44 11.96 -16.13
CA GLN A 211 17.79 12.08 -16.69
C GLN A 211 18.09 11.04 -17.78
N LEU A 212 17.31 9.98 -17.85
CA LEU A 212 17.50 8.90 -18.79
C LEU A 212 16.73 9.18 -20.09
N LYS A 213 17.42 9.16 -21.24
CA LYS A 213 16.75 9.17 -22.55
C LYS A 213 16.10 7.81 -22.83
N GLU A 214 16.75 6.74 -22.38
CA GLU A 214 16.28 5.37 -22.50
C GLU A 214 16.53 4.59 -21.20
N PRO A 215 15.77 3.51 -20.92
CA PRO A 215 15.99 2.67 -19.77
C PRO A 215 17.41 2.12 -19.72
N VAL A 216 18.01 2.09 -18.53
CA VAL A 216 19.32 1.44 -18.35
C VAL A 216 19.16 -0.05 -18.59
N HIS A 217 19.99 -0.59 -19.50
CA HIS A 217 20.01 -2.01 -19.81
C HIS A 217 21.41 -2.57 -19.64
N PHE A 218 21.51 -3.70 -18.97
CA PHE A 218 22.73 -4.48 -18.79
C PHE A 218 22.58 -5.81 -19.55
N ASN A 219 23.65 -6.21 -20.25
CA ASN A 219 23.70 -7.50 -20.94
C ASN A 219 25.08 -8.10 -20.70
N PHE A 220 25.18 -8.97 -19.70
CA PHE A 220 26.40 -9.73 -19.43
C PHE A 220 26.39 -11.03 -20.24
N LYS A 221 27.50 -11.35 -20.92
CA LYS A 221 27.62 -12.56 -21.75
C LYS A 221 27.40 -13.87 -20.97
N HIS A 222 27.67 -13.84 -19.67
CA HIS A 222 27.51 -14.95 -18.72
C HIS A 222 27.21 -14.39 -17.34
N THR A 223 26.86 -15.27 -16.40
CA THR A 223 26.71 -14.92 -14.99
C THR A 223 27.97 -14.21 -14.49
N LEU A 224 27.83 -12.97 -13.98
CA LEU A 224 28.95 -12.18 -13.49
C LEU A 224 29.17 -12.46 -11.99
N ARG A 225 30.37 -12.94 -11.66
CA ARG A 225 30.79 -13.29 -10.29
C ARG A 225 31.80 -12.26 -9.75
N PRO A 226 31.91 -12.09 -8.43
CA PRO A 226 32.98 -11.29 -7.85
C PRO A 226 34.36 -11.75 -8.38
N GLY A 227 35.14 -10.78 -8.92
CA GLY A 227 36.42 -11.04 -9.59
C GLY A 227 36.35 -11.01 -11.12
N ASP A 228 35.18 -11.21 -11.73
CA ASP A 228 35.04 -11.22 -13.19
C ASP A 228 35.26 -9.83 -13.80
N TRP A 229 35.67 -9.82 -15.05
CA TRP A 229 35.87 -8.61 -15.85
C TRP A 229 34.72 -8.36 -16.81
N SER A 230 34.23 -7.12 -16.90
CA SER A 230 33.25 -6.69 -17.89
C SER A 230 33.29 -5.20 -18.13
N THR A 231 33.23 -4.77 -19.40
CA THR A 231 33.15 -3.35 -19.78
C THR A 231 31.92 -2.64 -19.20
N GLN A 232 30.92 -3.37 -18.72
CA GLN A 232 29.70 -2.79 -18.15
C GLN A 232 29.81 -2.53 -16.63
N VAL A 233 30.88 -2.96 -15.96
CA VAL A 233 31.04 -2.79 -14.51
C VAL A 233 31.03 -1.30 -14.11
N GLY A 234 31.68 -0.45 -14.89
CA GLY A 234 31.64 1.00 -14.63
C GLY A 234 30.24 1.61 -14.74
N LYS A 235 29.50 1.24 -15.79
CA LYS A 235 28.09 1.65 -15.94
C LYS A 235 27.24 1.17 -14.77
N LEU A 236 27.42 -0.09 -14.35
CA LEU A 236 26.75 -0.66 -13.19
C LEU A 236 27.06 0.09 -11.90
N GLN A 237 28.33 0.41 -11.67
CA GLN A 237 28.77 1.18 -10.49
C GLN A 237 28.10 2.56 -10.42
N ASN A 238 28.11 3.30 -11.54
CA ASN A 238 27.49 4.62 -11.61
C ASN A 238 25.98 4.56 -11.38
N TYR A 239 25.30 3.59 -11.98
CA TYR A 239 23.86 3.37 -11.78
C TYR A 239 23.53 3.04 -10.32
N LEU A 240 24.26 2.12 -9.71
CA LEU A 240 24.08 1.77 -8.29
C LEU A 240 24.45 2.92 -7.35
N ASN A 241 25.46 3.74 -7.69
CA ASN A 241 25.79 4.94 -6.93
C ASN A 241 24.61 5.92 -6.91
N ALA A 242 24.00 6.18 -8.06
CA ALA A 242 22.85 7.08 -8.17
C ALA A 242 21.64 6.55 -7.39
N LEU A 243 21.34 5.24 -7.49
CA LEU A 243 20.26 4.59 -6.74
C LEU A 243 20.47 4.66 -5.22
N ASN A 244 21.70 4.53 -4.74
CA ASN A 244 22.03 4.53 -3.31
C ASN A 244 22.42 5.92 -2.77
N SER A 245 22.44 6.96 -3.60
CA SER A 245 22.76 8.32 -3.16
C SER A 245 21.76 8.82 -2.10
N PRO A 246 22.21 9.48 -1.03
CA PRO A 246 21.33 10.14 -0.07
C PRO A 246 20.67 11.42 -0.65
N SER A 247 21.18 11.94 -1.76
CA SER A 247 20.61 13.12 -2.43
C SER A 247 19.22 12.84 -3.00
N LEU A 248 18.34 13.82 -2.93
CA LEU A 248 17.03 13.79 -3.60
C LEU A 248 17.13 14.06 -5.11
N THR A 249 18.26 14.57 -5.56
CA THR A 249 18.55 14.90 -6.96
C THR A 249 19.90 14.30 -7.39
N PRO A 250 20.09 12.97 -7.27
CA PRO A 250 21.34 12.34 -7.66
C PRO A 250 21.54 12.44 -9.17
N LYS A 251 22.80 12.45 -9.60
CA LYS A 251 23.15 12.42 -11.02
C LYS A 251 23.60 11.01 -11.41
N ILE A 252 23.18 10.56 -12.58
CA ILE A 252 23.75 9.37 -13.22
C ILE A 252 24.93 9.86 -14.06
N GLU A 253 26.14 9.59 -13.58
CA GLU A 253 27.35 9.97 -14.32
C GLU A 253 27.50 9.11 -15.58
N THR A 254 27.45 9.77 -16.74
CA THR A 254 27.66 9.14 -18.06
C THR A 254 29.08 9.28 -18.58
N ASN A 255 29.92 10.07 -17.86
CA ASN A 255 31.29 10.38 -18.30
C ASN A 255 32.25 9.21 -18.09
N HIS A 256 32.86 8.77 -19.19
CA HIS A 256 33.85 7.68 -19.27
C HIS A 256 35.28 8.07 -18.86
N ASN A 257 35.51 9.30 -18.33
CA ASN A 257 36.87 9.85 -18.10
C ASN A 257 37.52 9.49 -16.76
N THR A 258 36.83 8.77 -15.86
CA THR A 258 37.50 8.17 -14.69
C THR A 258 38.07 6.80 -15.11
N LYS A 259 39.30 6.46 -14.69
CA LYS A 259 39.87 5.11 -14.81
C LYS A 259 38.93 4.13 -14.07
N ILE A 260 37.90 3.67 -14.76
CA ILE A 260 36.92 2.73 -14.21
C ILE A 260 37.58 1.37 -14.19
N ASN A 261 37.68 0.78 -13.01
CA ASN A 261 38.07 -0.62 -12.90
C ASN A 261 36.92 -1.49 -13.43
N ASN A 262 37.14 -2.14 -14.56
CA ASN A 262 36.16 -3.04 -15.16
C ASN A 262 36.10 -4.42 -14.48
N THR A 263 36.83 -4.63 -13.40
CA THR A 263 36.76 -5.84 -12.58
C THR A 263 35.63 -5.69 -11.56
N TYR A 264 34.77 -6.68 -11.51
CA TYR A 264 33.60 -6.70 -10.63
C TYR A 264 34.01 -7.03 -9.17
N THR A 265 34.47 -6.02 -8.42
CA THR A 265 35.02 -6.17 -7.07
C THR A 265 34.61 -5.02 -6.15
N GLY A 266 34.96 -5.13 -4.85
CA GLY A 266 34.84 -4.06 -3.85
C GLY A 266 33.42 -3.52 -3.66
N SER A 267 33.27 -2.20 -3.71
CA SER A 267 32.02 -1.52 -3.37
C SER A 267 30.85 -1.84 -4.30
N VAL A 268 31.12 -2.16 -5.59
CA VAL A 268 30.05 -2.51 -6.52
C VAL A 268 29.43 -3.87 -6.19
N VAL A 269 30.23 -4.85 -5.77
CA VAL A 269 29.73 -6.16 -5.27
C VAL A 269 28.87 -5.96 -4.02
N THR A 270 29.34 -5.14 -3.07
CA THR A 270 28.57 -4.81 -1.86
C THR A 270 27.22 -4.17 -2.20
N LYS A 271 27.19 -3.24 -3.17
CA LYS A 271 25.91 -2.62 -3.60
C LYS A 271 24.98 -3.61 -4.30
N VAL A 272 25.51 -4.56 -5.05
CA VAL A 272 24.69 -5.64 -5.65
C VAL A 272 24.13 -6.56 -4.55
N ARG A 273 24.93 -6.95 -3.56
CA ARG A 273 24.43 -7.70 -2.39
C ARG A 273 23.31 -6.96 -1.65
N ASN A 274 23.49 -5.66 -1.44
CA ASN A 274 22.45 -4.85 -0.83
C ASN A 274 21.17 -4.80 -1.69
N LEU A 275 21.33 -4.63 -3.00
CA LEU A 275 20.22 -4.67 -3.94
C LEU A 275 19.49 -6.02 -3.88
N GLN A 276 20.23 -7.13 -3.90
CA GLN A 276 19.66 -8.48 -3.77
C GLN A 276 18.85 -8.62 -2.46
N ALA A 277 19.39 -8.15 -1.32
CA ALA A 277 18.69 -8.15 -0.04
C ALA A 277 17.40 -7.33 -0.07
N ASP A 278 17.44 -6.14 -0.69
CA ASP A 278 16.28 -5.25 -0.81
C ASP A 278 15.15 -5.87 -1.68
N TYR A 279 15.48 -6.87 -2.49
CA TYR A 279 14.53 -7.60 -3.33
C TYR A 279 14.28 -9.04 -2.86
N ASN A 280 14.70 -9.34 -1.64
CA ASN A 280 14.54 -10.66 -1.05
C ASN A 280 15.20 -11.80 -1.85
N LEU A 281 16.24 -11.47 -2.63
CA LEU A 281 17.11 -12.46 -3.29
C LEU A 281 18.23 -12.90 -2.34
N GLU A 282 18.91 -13.98 -2.69
CA GLU A 282 20.14 -14.38 -2.02
C GLU A 282 21.22 -13.32 -2.23
N SER A 283 21.80 -12.81 -1.12
CA SER A 283 22.78 -11.70 -1.13
C SER A 283 24.20 -12.19 -1.36
N ASP A 284 24.42 -12.98 -2.42
CA ASP A 284 25.70 -13.59 -2.78
C ASP A 284 26.61 -12.65 -3.58
N GLY A 285 26.04 -11.59 -4.16
CA GLY A 285 26.73 -10.65 -5.07
C GLY A 285 26.92 -11.21 -6.47
N ILE A 286 26.29 -12.33 -6.83
CA ILE A 286 26.37 -12.93 -8.17
C ILE A 286 25.26 -12.32 -9.05
N ILE A 287 25.62 -11.77 -10.21
CA ILE A 287 24.63 -11.26 -11.16
C ILE A 287 24.24 -12.41 -12.12
N GLY A 288 23.37 -13.29 -11.61
CA GLY A 288 22.66 -14.30 -12.38
C GLY A 288 21.38 -13.75 -13.02
N LYS A 289 20.54 -14.64 -13.57
CA LYS A 289 19.31 -14.27 -14.30
C LYS A 289 18.39 -13.34 -13.48
N GLN A 290 18.06 -13.71 -12.24
CA GLN A 290 17.16 -12.93 -11.40
C GLN A 290 17.72 -11.54 -11.05
N THR A 291 19.01 -11.46 -10.69
CA THR A 291 19.66 -10.17 -10.38
C THR A 291 19.74 -9.30 -11.64
N LEU A 292 19.97 -9.88 -12.81
CA LEU A 292 20.00 -9.15 -14.08
C LEU A 292 18.61 -8.61 -14.48
N GLU A 293 17.55 -9.41 -14.33
CA GLU A 293 16.16 -8.97 -14.53
C GLU A 293 15.82 -7.79 -13.62
N LEU A 294 16.26 -7.85 -12.39
CA LEU A 294 16.09 -6.80 -11.40
C LEU A 294 16.83 -5.51 -11.79
N LEU A 295 18.08 -5.60 -12.22
CA LEU A 295 18.87 -4.46 -12.69
C LEU A 295 18.29 -3.83 -13.97
N ASN A 296 17.65 -4.63 -14.81
CA ASN A 296 17.03 -4.20 -16.07
C ASN A 296 15.57 -3.74 -15.90
N THR A 297 15.00 -3.81 -14.72
CA THR A 297 13.66 -3.27 -14.49
C THR A 297 13.68 -1.74 -14.67
N PRO A 298 12.90 -1.17 -15.60
CA PRO A 298 12.89 0.27 -15.85
C PRO A 298 12.52 1.07 -14.59
N LEU A 299 13.11 2.26 -14.43
CA LEU A 299 12.78 3.16 -13.31
C LEU A 299 11.30 3.57 -13.33
N SER A 300 10.68 3.66 -14.51
CA SER A 300 9.23 3.92 -14.64
C SER A 300 8.38 2.84 -13.94
N LYS A 301 8.77 1.57 -14.03
CA LYS A 301 8.10 0.48 -13.30
C LYS A 301 8.31 0.58 -11.79
N ARG A 302 9.48 1.03 -11.34
CA ARG A 302 9.76 1.28 -9.91
C ARG A 302 8.92 2.45 -9.38
N ILE A 303 8.77 3.51 -10.18
CA ILE A 303 7.89 4.64 -9.87
C ILE A 303 6.45 4.15 -9.72
N GLU A 304 5.95 3.37 -10.66
CA GLU A 304 4.60 2.78 -10.60
C GLU A 304 4.41 1.93 -9.32
N GLN A 305 5.35 1.06 -8.97
CA GLN A 305 5.30 0.27 -7.73
C GLN A 305 5.25 1.16 -6.47
N ILE A 306 6.01 2.27 -6.46
CA ILE A 306 5.97 3.24 -5.36
C ILE A 306 4.58 3.90 -5.28
N GLU A 307 4.04 4.37 -6.41
CA GLU A 307 2.74 5.04 -6.49
C GLU A 307 1.58 4.14 -6.06
N LEU A 308 1.58 2.88 -6.52
CA LEU A 308 0.58 1.87 -6.13
C LEU A 308 0.70 1.49 -4.65
N SER A 309 1.94 1.42 -4.12
CA SER A 309 2.16 1.18 -2.69
C SER A 309 1.72 2.37 -1.85
N MET A 310 1.96 3.61 -2.29
CA MET A 310 1.43 4.80 -1.63
C MET A 310 -0.10 4.84 -1.65
N GLU A 311 -0.74 4.41 -2.75
CA GLU A 311 -2.19 4.27 -2.84
C GLU A 311 -2.72 3.31 -1.77
N ARG A 312 -2.13 2.12 -1.64
CA ARG A 312 -2.53 1.12 -0.63
C ARG A 312 -2.29 1.60 0.80
N LEU A 313 -1.23 2.36 1.04
CA LEU A 313 -0.97 2.92 2.38
C LEU A 313 -2.00 3.99 2.78
N ARG A 314 -2.66 4.66 1.83
CA ARG A 314 -3.79 5.57 2.11
C ARG A 314 -5.01 4.82 2.64
N TRP A 315 -5.18 3.56 2.31
CA TRP A 315 -6.29 2.74 2.80
C TRP A 315 -6.17 2.34 4.27
N LEU A 316 -4.95 2.42 4.82
CA LEU A 316 -4.69 1.99 6.20
C LEU A 316 -5.21 3.03 7.20
N PRO A 317 -5.81 2.58 8.31
CA PRO A 317 -6.09 3.45 9.45
C PRO A 317 -4.78 3.95 10.06
N GLU A 318 -4.87 4.86 11.01
CA GLU A 318 -3.73 5.26 11.81
C GLU A 318 -3.06 4.06 12.48
N GLN A 319 -1.74 4.17 12.69
CA GLN A 319 -0.98 3.09 13.32
C GLN A 319 -1.52 2.81 14.72
N PRO A 320 -1.77 1.54 15.07
CA PRO A 320 -2.21 1.18 16.42
C PRO A 320 -1.18 1.63 17.46
N SER A 321 -1.66 2.07 18.63
CA SER A 321 -0.83 2.21 19.81
C SER A 321 -0.59 0.83 20.45
N GLY A 322 0.62 0.59 20.93
CA GLY A 322 1.02 -0.69 21.53
C GLY A 322 1.48 -1.77 20.54
N PRO A 323 1.38 -3.05 20.91
CA PRO A 323 1.86 -4.14 20.08
C PRO A 323 0.94 -4.38 18.88
N PHE A 324 1.53 -4.58 17.70
CA PHE A 324 0.81 -4.98 16.48
C PHE A 324 1.70 -5.82 15.55
N ILE A 325 1.08 -6.59 14.68
CA ILE A 325 1.75 -7.46 13.73
C ILE A 325 1.36 -7.04 12.30
N LEU A 326 2.36 -6.92 11.44
CA LEU A 326 2.22 -6.67 10.01
C LEU A 326 2.81 -7.83 9.22
N VAL A 327 2.03 -8.43 8.34
CA VAL A 327 2.53 -9.36 7.32
C VAL A 327 2.41 -8.68 5.97
N ASN A 328 3.53 -8.54 5.24
CA ASN A 328 3.49 -8.10 3.84
C ASN A 328 3.72 -9.32 2.93
N ILE A 329 2.68 -9.70 2.22
CA ILE A 329 2.64 -10.91 1.38
C ILE A 329 3.76 -10.91 0.33
N PRO A 330 3.95 -9.88 -0.53
CA PRO A 330 5.00 -9.87 -1.54
C PRO A 330 6.43 -9.90 -0.98
N ALA A 331 6.60 -9.37 0.24
CA ALA A 331 7.88 -9.39 0.94
C ALA A 331 8.20 -10.76 1.56
N PHE A 332 7.22 -11.64 1.71
CA PHE A 332 7.32 -12.87 2.48
C PHE A 332 7.86 -12.63 3.89
N ARG A 333 7.40 -11.55 4.55
CA ARG A 333 7.88 -11.11 5.85
C ARG A 333 6.76 -10.73 6.80
N LEU A 334 7.03 -11.01 8.05
CA LEU A 334 6.28 -10.56 9.21
C LEU A 334 7.15 -9.62 10.03
N TRP A 335 6.57 -8.51 10.42
CA TRP A 335 7.11 -7.62 11.45
C TRP A 335 6.13 -7.56 12.62
N ALA A 336 6.66 -7.63 13.83
CA ALA A 336 5.90 -7.35 15.04
C ALA A 336 6.54 -6.14 15.71
N TYR A 337 5.73 -5.13 15.96
CA TYR A 337 6.16 -3.85 16.53
C TYR A 337 5.50 -3.62 17.87
N ASN A 338 6.23 -2.99 18.77
CA ASN A 338 5.68 -2.42 19.98
C ASN A 338 5.95 -0.91 19.98
N THR A 339 4.88 -0.10 19.90
CA THR A 339 5.01 1.35 19.88
C THR A 339 5.20 1.97 21.27
N ASN A 340 5.05 1.18 22.33
CA ASN A 340 5.39 1.59 23.68
C ASN A 340 6.92 1.69 23.79
N LYS A 341 7.44 2.89 23.98
CA LYS A 341 8.87 3.22 23.89
C LYS A 341 9.80 2.50 24.89
N GLU A 342 9.24 1.86 25.91
CA GLU A 342 10.00 1.24 27.00
C GLU A 342 10.54 -0.16 26.66
N GLN A 343 10.02 -0.80 25.59
CA GLN A 343 10.42 -2.16 25.20
C GLN A 343 10.77 -2.21 23.71
N ASN A 344 12.05 -2.34 23.40
CA ASN A 344 12.52 -2.51 22.02
C ASN A 344 12.56 -4.01 21.65
N ASP A 345 11.41 -4.65 21.64
CA ASP A 345 11.23 -6.08 21.33
C ASP A 345 10.59 -6.31 19.94
N ASN A 346 10.96 -5.48 18.99
CA ASN A 346 10.50 -5.61 17.60
C ASN A 346 11.05 -6.90 16.97
N LEU A 347 10.16 -7.63 16.28
CA LEU A 347 10.53 -8.83 15.53
C LEU A 347 10.47 -8.60 14.03
N ASN A 348 11.35 -9.28 13.31
CA ASN A 348 11.33 -9.39 11.87
C ASN A 348 11.69 -10.82 11.48
N MET A 349 10.77 -11.52 10.79
CA MET A 349 10.99 -12.91 10.39
C MET A 349 10.38 -13.19 9.02
N LYS A 350 10.85 -14.26 8.39
CA LYS A 350 10.29 -14.75 7.14
C LYS A 350 8.97 -15.45 7.38
N VAL A 351 8.11 -15.39 6.33
CA VAL A 351 6.86 -16.16 6.30
C VAL A 351 6.71 -16.90 4.98
N ILE A 352 5.88 -17.94 5.01
CA ILE A 352 5.39 -18.64 3.81
C ILE A 352 3.91 -18.32 3.70
N VAL A 353 3.49 -17.86 2.52
CA VAL A 353 2.12 -17.42 2.23
C VAL A 353 1.44 -18.35 1.22
N GLY A 354 0.19 -18.10 0.92
CA GLY A 354 -0.60 -18.85 -0.06
C GLY A 354 0.00 -18.87 -1.46
N LYS A 355 -0.29 -19.94 -2.20
CA LYS A 355 0.23 -20.16 -3.56
C LYS A 355 -0.18 -19.04 -4.52
N SER A 356 0.79 -18.59 -5.34
CA SER A 356 0.52 -17.83 -6.56
C SER A 356 0.33 -18.81 -7.73
N TYR A 357 -0.55 -18.48 -8.67
CA TYR A 357 -0.73 -19.26 -9.89
C TYR A 357 -0.20 -18.50 -11.10
N ALA A 358 0.39 -19.22 -12.07
CA ALA A 358 0.71 -18.64 -13.36
C ALA A 358 -0.59 -18.27 -14.11
N ALA A 359 -0.54 -17.20 -14.91
CA ALA A 359 -1.67 -16.55 -15.57
C ALA A 359 -2.57 -17.47 -16.46
N ASN A 360 -2.15 -18.72 -16.73
CA ASN A 360 -2.80 -19.63 -17.68
C ASN A 360 -3.58 -20.77 -17.02
N LYS A 361 -3.89 -20.70 -15.71
CA LYS A 361 -4.68 -21.75 -15.02
C LYS A 361 -5.98 -21.17 -14.49
N ASP A 362 -7.04 -22.00 -14.46
CA ASP A 362 -8.41 -21.68 -14.04
C ASP A 362 -8.51 -20.57 -12.99
N GLU A 363 -9.19 -19.47 -13.33
CA GLU A 363 -9.30 -18.29 -12.48
C GLU A 363 -9.98 -18.59 -11.14
N ASP A 364 -10.93 -19.53 -11.11
CA ASP A 364 -11.63 -19.94 -9.89
C ASP A 364 -10.71 -20.65 -8.88
N LYS A 365 -9.71 -21.41 -9.37
CA LYS A 365 -8.70 -22.03 -8.51
C LYS A 365 -7.61 -21.07 -8.07
N LYS A 366 -7.38 -19.98 -8.83
CA LYS A 366 -6.34 -18.98 -8.59
C LYS A 366 -6.56 -18.24 -7.27
N SER A 367 -7.80 -17.83 -6.98
CA SER A 367 -8.14 -17.05 -5.79
C SER A 367 -8.22 -17.88 -4.50
N SER A 368 -8.54 -19.17 -4.59
CA SER A 368 -8.86 -20.01 -3.43
C SER A 368 -7.66 -20.35 -2.53
N LEU A 369 -6.44 -20.28 -3.03
CA LEU A 369 -5.21 -20.61 -2.29
C LEU A 369 -4.33 -19.40 -1.96
N GLN A 370 -4.67 -18.22 -2.43
CA GLN A 370 -3.98 -16.99 -2.07
C GLN A 370 -4.27 -16.61 -0.62
N THR A 371 -3.28 -16.03 0.06
CA THR A 371 -3.54 -15.42 1.37
C THR A 371 -4.37 -14.16 1.18
N PRO A 372 -5.58 -14.07 1.78
CA PRO A 372 -6.41 -12.88 1.66
C PRO A 372 -5.81 -11.70 2.42
N ILE A 373 -6.17 -10.48 2.00
CA ILE A 373 -5.69 -9.23 2.55
C ILE A 373 -6.76 -8.65 3.47
N PHE A 374 -6.49 -8.62 4.77
CA PHE A 374 -7.46 -8.17 5.77
C PHE A 374 -6.79 -7.80 7.09
N SER A 375 -7.54 -7.17 7.98
CA SER A 375 -7.14 -6.89 9.35
C SER A 375 -7.93 -7.74 10.35
N GLY A 376 -7.26 -8.16 11.42
CA GLY A 376 -7.84 -8.95 12.50
C GLY A 376 -7.16 -8.67 13.84
N ASN A 377 -7.48 -9.48 14.86
CA ASN A 377 -6.83 -9.40 16.17
C ASN A 377 -6.49 -10.81 16.65
N ILE A 378 -5.22 -11.11 16.89
CA ILE A 378 -4.83 -12.35 17.55
C ILE A 378 -5.43 -12.34 18.95
N SER A 379 -6.21 -13.37 19.24
CA SER A 379 -7.01 -13.47 20.47
C SER A 379 -6.51 -14.58 21.40
N TYR A 380 -5.99 -15.67 20.83
CA TYR A 380 -5.48 -16.80 21.59
C TYR A 380 -4.44 -17.61 20.80
N LEU A 381 -3.64 -18.37 21.50
CA LEU A 381 -2.68 -19.31 20.97
C LEU A 381 -3.14 -20.75 21.26
N VAL A 382 -2.82 -21.66 20.35
CA VAL A 382 -3.03 -23.09 20.55
C VAL A 382 -1.68 -23.79 20.46
N PHE A 383 -1.21 -24.32 21.58
CA PHE A 383 -0.03 -25.16 21.63
C PHE A 383 -0.41 -26.62 21.33
N ARG A 384 0.46 -27.36 20.65
CA ARG A 384 0.23 -28.75 20.24
C ARG A 384 -1.08 -28.96 19.49
N PRO A 385 -1.36 -28.15 18.43
CA PRO A 385 -2.64 -28.17 17.76
C PRO A 385 -2.90 -29.48 17.02
N TYR A 386 -4.14 -29.93 17.00
CA TYR A 386 -4.63 -30.77 15.91
C TYR A 386 -4.73 -29.94 14.64
N TRP A 387 -4.36 -30.50 13.49
CA TRP A 387 -4.68 -29.91 12.21
C TRP A 387 -5.99 -30.51 11.67
N ASN A 388 -7.06 -29.77 11.83
CA ASN A 388 -8.35 -30.09 11.22
C ASN A 388 -8.25 -29.82 9.72
N ILE A 389 -8.28 -30.89 8.92
CA ILE A 389 -7.98 -30.82 7.50
C ILE A 389 -9.19 -30.26 6.74
N PRO A 390 -9.03 -29.15 6.00
CA PRO A 390 -10.08 -28.63 5.12
C PRO A 390 -10.49 -29.65 4.08
N HIS A 391 -11.79 -29.69 3.74
CA HIS A 391 -12.32 -30.67 2.81
C HIS A 391 -11.68 -30.62 1.42
N SER A 392 -11.32 -29.43 0.93
CA SER A 392 -10.60 -29.27 -0.35
C SER A 392 -9.24 -29.96 -0.33
N ILE A 393 -8.44 -29.78 0.73
CA ILE A 393 -7.13 -30.46 0.89
C ILE A 393 -7.34 -31.98 1.05
N LEU A 394 -8.37 -32.38 1.80
CA LEU A 394 -8.72 -33.79 1.96
C LEU A 394 -8.97 -34.46 0.61
N THR A 395 -9.86 -33.90 -0.22
CA THR A 395 -10.31 -34.52 -1.47
C THR A 395 -9.32 -34.33 -2.63
N GLU A 396 -8.61 -33.20 -2.68
CA GLU A 396 -7.72 -32.90 -3.80
C GLU A 396 -6.29 -33.42 -3.60
N GLU A 397 -5.85 -33.60 -2.34
CA GLU A 397 -4.45 -33.97 -2.07
C GLU A 397 -4.34 -35.28 -1.28
N ILE A 398 -5.09 -35.46 -0.19
CA ILE A 398 -4.85 -36.56 0.76
C ILE A 398 -5.50 -37.87 0.31
N LEU A 399 -6.79 -37.86 -0.05
CA LEU A 399 -7.47 -39.06 -0.48
C LEU A 399 -6.85 -39.71 -1.73
N PRO A 400 -6.42 -38.96 -2.76
CA PRO A 400 -5.67 -39.54 -3.90
C PRO A 400 -4.32 -40.18 -3.51
N LEU A 401 -3.67 -39.70 -2.44
CA LEU A 401 -2.45 -40.31 -1.91
C LEU A 401 -2.77 -41.58 -1.11
N PHE A 402 -3.84 -41.58 -0.32
CA PHE A 402 -4.32 -42.75 0.42
C PHE A 402 -4.77 -43.88 -0.52
N GLU A 403 -5.45 -43.56 -1.62
CA GLU A 403 -5.85 -44.55 -2.64
C GLU A 403 -4.66 -45.28 -3.26
N ARG A 404 -3.52 -44.59 -3.39
CA ARG A 404 -2.25 -45.17 -3.90
C ARG A 404 -1.47 -45.92 -2.83
N ASP A 405 -1.62 -45.51 -1.58
CA ASP A 405 -0.91 -46.06 -0.44
C ASP A 405 -1.81 -46.09 0.79
N PRO A 406 -2.47 -47.23 1.08
CA PRO A 406 -3.37 -47.37 2.23
C PRO A 406 -2.72 -47.10 3.60
N THR A 407 -1.38 -47.13 3.70
CA THR A 407 -0.62 -46.81 4.94
C THR A 407 -0.44 -45.30 5.12
N TYR A 408 -0.82 -44.47 4.14
CA TYR A 408 -0.55 -43.03 4.13
C TYR A 408 -1.12 -42.31 5.36
N LEU A 409 -2.36 -42.65 5.77
CA LEU A 409 -3.00 -42.02 6.94
C LEU A 409 -2.21 -42.31 8.22
N GLU A 410 -1.86 -43.55 8.47
CA GLU A 410 -1.10 -43.95 9.65
C GLU A 410 0.31 -43.33 9.65
N ARG A 411 1.03 -43.45 8.54
CA ARG A 411 2.39 -42.89 8.42
C ARG A 411 2.45 -41.37 8.62
N ASN A 412 1.36 -40.66 8.39
CA ASN A 412 1.28 -39.22 8.54
C ASN A 412 0.49 -38.76 9.77
N ASP A 413 0.28 -39.67 10.75
CA ASP A 413 -0.44 -39.37 11.99
C ASP A 413 -1.86 -38.80 11.75
N LEU A 414 -2.54 -39.25 10.66
CA LEU A 414 -3.88 -38.84 10.29
C LEU A 414 -4.92 -39.77 10.90
N GLU A 415 -6.01 -39.21 11.39
CA GLU A 415 -7.09 -39.97 12.00
C GLU A 415 -8.48 -39.48 11.54
N ILE A 416 -9.39 -40.44 11.27
CA ILE A 416 -10.76 -40.18 10.92
C ILE A 416 -11.56 -39.98 12.21
N VAL A 417 -12.37 -38.92 12.26
CA VAL A 417 -13.16 -38.56 13.43
C VAL A 417 -14.57 -38.11 13.04
N ALA A 418 -15.53 -38.32 13.97
CA ALA A 418 -16.91 -37.88 13.76
C ALA A 418 -17.06 -36.33 13.84
N ASN A 419 -16.20 -35.67 14.60
CA ASN A 419 -16.16 -34.22 14.74
C ASN A 419 -14.76 -33.78 15.18
N PHE A 420 -14.51 -32.46 15.17
CA PHE A 420 -13.21 -31.89 15.54
C PHE A 420 -13.00 -31.65 17.05
N SER A 421 -13.81 -32.27 17.92
CA SER A 421 -13.56 -32.23 19.36
C SER A 421 -12.23 -32.90 19.72
N HIS A 422 -11.49 -32.33 20.67
CA HIS A 422 -10.25 -32.94 21.18
C HIS A 422 -10.49 -34.35 21.77
N ARG A 423 -11.73 -34.64 22.20
CA ARG A 423 -12.15 -35.91 22.79
C ARG A 423 -12.74 -36.89 21.77
N ALA A 424 -12.80 -36.52 20.48
CA ALA A 424 -13.33 -37.41 19.45
C ALA A 424 -12.47 -38.66 19.32
N THR A 425 -13.09 -39.83 19.40
CA THR A 425 -12.43 -41.13 19.24
C THR A 425 -12.10 -41.36 17.76
N PRO A 426 -10.85 -41.75 17.45
CA PRO A 426 -10.47 -42.13 16.09
C PRO A 426 -11.29 -43.35 15.59
N LEU A 427 -11.70 -43.29 14.33
CA LEU A 427 -12.40 -44.35 13.63
C LEU A 427 -11.44 -45.08 12.67
N PRO A 428 -11.64 -46.38 12.40
CA PRO A 428 -10.79 -47.10 11.46
C PRO A 428 -11.00 -46.64 10.01
N SER A 429 -9.97 -46.81 9.18
CA SER A 429 -10.02 -46.45 7.76
C SER A 429 -10.71 -47.50 6.89
N THR A 430 -11.96 -47.83 7.20
CA THR A 430 -12.77 -48.75 6.38
C THR A 430 -13.27 -48.06 5.12
N PRO A 431 -13.62 -48.81 4.04
CA PRO A 431 -14.17 -48.24 2.82
C PRO A 431 -15.40 -47.34 3.09
N GLU A 432 -16.26 -47.74 4.04
CA GLU A 432 -17.46 -46.99 4.44
C GLU A 432 -17.08 -45.65 5.08
N ASN A 433 -16.10 -45.63 5.97
CA ASN A 433 -15.61 -44.41 6.62
C ASN A 433 -14.92 -43.50 5.63
N ILE A 434 -14.15 -44.03 4.67
CA ILE A 434 -13.55 -43.25 3.58
C ILE A 434 -14.65 -42.60 2.71
N GLN A 435 -15.72 -43.35 2.37
CA GLN A 435 -16.86 -42.80 1.62
C GLN A 435 -17.54 -41.66 2.42
N GLN A 436 -17.58 -41.77 3.74
CA GLN A 436 -18.15 -40.73 4.60
C GLN A 436 -17.26 -39.46 4.69
N LEU A 437 -15.96 -39.58 4.48
CA LEU A 437 -15.07 -38.42 4.32
C LEU A 437 -15.41 -37.64 3.06
N TYR A 438 -15.63 -38.30 1.93
CA TYR A 438 -16.05 -37.64 0.68
C TYR A 438 -17.38 -36.89 0.84
N SER A 439 -18.34 -37.48 1.57
CA SER A 439 -19.65 -36.90 1.81
C SER A 439 -19.72 -35.88 2.97
N LYS A 440 -18.60 -35.53 3.59
CA LYS A 440 -18.47 -34.62 4.75
C LYS A 440 -19.22 -35.09 6.02
N LYS A 441 -19.59 -36.37 6.12
CA LYS A 441 -20.19 -36.93 7.33
C LYS A 441 -19.14 -37.24 8.41
N LEU A 442 -17.94 -37.60 7.98
CA LEU A 442 -16.78 -37.76 8.81
C LEU A 442 -15.70 -36.71 8.41
N HIS A 443 -14.74 -36.53 9.29
CA HIS A 443 -13.66 -35.56 9.14
C HIS A 443 -12.31 -36.24 9.27
N LEU A 444 -11.28 -35.64 8.66
CA LEU A 444 -9.90 -36.04 8.83
C LEU A 444 -9.15 -34.97 9.62
N ARG A 445 -8.37 -35.38 10.62
CA ARG A 445 -7.46 -34.48 11.33
C ARG A 445 -6.07 -35.12 11.50
N GLN A 446 -5.05 -34.30 11.63
CA GLN A 446 -3.69 -34.75 11.96
C GLN A 446 -3.44 -34.54 13.45
N ARG A 447 -2.88 -35.55 14.10
CA ARG A 447 -2.52 -35.49 15.52
C ARG A 447 -1.41 -34.49 15.79
N PRO A 448 -1.34 -33.91 17.01
CA PRO A 448 -0.17 -33.14 17.46
C PRO A 448 1.10 -33.98 17.38
N GLY A 449 2.18 -33.40 16.88
CA GLY A 449 3.43 -34.12 16.75
C GLY A 449 4.43 -33.48 15.79
N ARG A 450 5.59 -34.09 15.65
CA ARG A 450 6.67 -33.57 14.78
C ARG A 450 6.31 -33.49 13.29
N LYS A 451 5.35 -34.33 12.84
CA LYS A 451 4.88 -34.38 11.45
C LYS A 451 3.71 -33.42 11.19
N ASN A 452 3.11 -32.85 12.26
CA ASN A 452 1.93 -32.01 12.11
C ASN A 452 2.23 -30.80 11.22
N ALA A 453 1.41 -30.60 10.19
CA ALA A 453 1.59 -29.51 9.21
C ALA A 453 1.53 -28.10 9.86
N LEU A 454 0.86 -27.97 11.02
CA LEU A 454 0.78 -26.72 11.79
C LEU A 454 1.93 -26.56 12.80
N GLY A 455 2.88 -27.53 12.85
CA GLY A 455 3.97 -27.54 13.83
C GLY A 455 3.47 -27.61 15.27
N HIS A 456 4.11 -26.88 16.17
CA HIS A 456 3.88 -26.95 17.61
C HIS A 456 2.96 -25.83 18.14
N ILE A 457 2.67 -24.79 17.34
CA ILE A 457 1.88 -23.65 17.80
C ILE A 457 1.10 -22.97 16.66
N LYS A 458 -0.06 -22.47 17.01
CA LYS A 458 -1.01 -21.78 16.11
C LYS A 458 -1.48 -20.51 16.79
N PHE A 459 -1.46 -19.38 16.06
CA PHE A 459 -1.89 -18.05 16.50
C PHE A 459 -3.24 -17.73 15.87
N MET A 460 -4.25 -17.61 16.70
CA MET A 460 -5.63 -17.50 16.24
C MET A 460 -6.14 -16.07 16.27
N PHE A 461 -6.57 -15.59 15.11
CA PHE A 461 -7.34 -14.36 14.93
C PHE A 461 -8.63 -14.69 14.19
N PRO A 462 -9.76 -14.84 14.89
CA PRO A 462 -11.03 -15.25 14.30
C PRO A 462 -11.42 -14.38 13.11
N ASN A 463 -11.69 -15.00 11.97
CA ASN A 463 -12.02 -14.34 10.71
C ASN A 463 -12.82 -15.29 9.80
N ASN A 464 -13.50 -14.75 8.78
CA ASN A 464 -14.34 -15.52 7.86
C ASN A 464 -13.54 -16.30 6.79
N TYR A 465 -12.22 -16.14 6.74
CA TYR A 465 -11.35 -16.78 5.75
C TYR A 465 -10.68 -18.06 6.29
N ASN A 466 -10.85 -18.37 7.58
CA ASN A 466 -10.16 -19.46 8.27
C ASN A 466 -8.61 -19.36 8.18
N ILE A 467 -8.08 -18.15 8.14
CA ILE A 467 -6.64 -17.87 8.09
C ILE A 467 -6.09 -17.71 9.50
N TYR A 468 -4.89 -18.23 9.72
CA TYR A 468 -4.14 -18.10 10.97
C TYR A 468 -2.64 -18.12 10.69
N LEU A 469 -1.83 -17.67 11.67
CA LEU A 469 -0.39 -17.86 11.65
C LEU A 469 -0.07 -19.17 12.37
N HIS A 470 0.96 -19.91 11.92
CA HIS A 470 1.32 -21.18 12.56
C HIS A 470 2.79 -21.57 12.30
N ASP A 471 3.27 -22.46 13.13
CA ASP A 471 4.54 -23.16 12.97
C ASP A 471 4.49 -24.17 11.80
N THR A 472 5.61 -24.77 11.45
CA THR A 472 5.70 -25.79 10.40
C THR A 472 6.93 -26.69 10.58
N PRO A 473 6.83 -28.01 10.29
CA PRO A 473 8.00 -28.87 10.20
C PRO A 473 8.87 -28.57 8.97
N GLY A 474 8.36 -27.86 7.99
CA GLY A 474 9.04 -27.54 6.73
C GLY A 474 10.00 -26.35 6.81
N ILE A 475 10.89 -26.31 7.82
CA ILE A 475 11.79 -25.20 8.12
C ILE A 475 12.70 -24.85 6.92
N SER A 476 13.15 -25.85 6.15
CA SER A 476 14.02 -25.63 4.98
C SER A 476 13.39 -24.74 3.90
N LEU A 477 12.07 -24.64 3.85
CA LEU A 477 11.37 -23.78 2.88
C LEU A 477 11.61 -22.28 3.15
N PHE A 478 11.99 -21.88 4.36
CA PHE A 478 12.33 -20.49 4.65
C PHE A 478 13.63 -20.02 4.01
N SER A 479 14.52 -20.94 3.57
CA SER A 479 15.71 -20.60 2.78
C SER A 479 15.39 -20.21 1.34
N ARG A 480 14.20 -20.56 0.83
CA ARG A 480 13.79 -20.21 -0.53
C ARG A 480 13.52 -18.72 -0.66
N THR A 481 13.87 -18.14 -1.82
CA THR A 481 13.58 -16.75 -2.17
C THR A 481 12.07 -16.53 -2.34
N LYS A 482 11.41 -17.35 -3.15
CA LYS A 482 9.96 -17.38 -3.33
C LYS A 482 9.34 -18.32 -2.29
N ARG A 483 8.38 -17.84 -1.53
CA ARG A 483 7.79 -18.58 -0.40
C ARG A 483 6.27 -18.58 -0.41
N ASP A 484 5.68 -18.83 -1.56
CA ASP A 484 4.23 -18.97 -1.80
C ASP A 484 3.84 -20.44 -1.93
N PHE A 485 3.87 -21.18 -0.83
CA PHE A 485 3.69 -22.64 -0.82
C PHE A 485 2.47 -23.12 -0.04
N SER A 486 1.80 -22.24 0.72
CA SER A 486 0.68 -22.64 1.57
C SER A 486 -0.67 -22.61 0.82
N HIS A 487 -1.71 -23.07 1.49
CA HIS A 487 -3.12 -23.00 1.05
C HIS A 487 -3.83 -21.76 1.62
N GLY A 488 -3.11 -20.65 1.81
CA GLY A 488 -3.64 -19.40 2.32
C GLY A 488 -3.18 -19.05 3.73
N CYS A 489 -3.07 -20.00 4.65
CA CYS A 489 -2.52 -19.78 6.00
C CYS A 489 -1.04 -19.39 5.95
N ILE A 490 -0.55 -18.72 6.98
CA ILE A 490 0.78 -18.12 7.00
C ILE A 490 1.68 -18.89 7.97
N ARG A 491 2.76 -19.51 7.43
CA ARG A 491 3.79 -20.18 8.24
C ARG A 491 4.82 -19.16 8.68
N VAL A 492 5.24 -19.22 9.95
CA VAL A 492 6.22 -18.28 10.53
C VAL A 492 7.55 -18.97 10.81
N GLU A 493 8.66 -18.27 10.54
CA GLU A 493 10.04 -18.82 10.69
C GLU A 493 10.44 -19.04 12.14
N ASN A 494 10.01 -18.17 13.06
CA ASN A 494 10.32 -18.24 14.48
C ASN A 494 9.06 -18.16 15.33
N PRO A 495 8.33 -19.27 15.49
CA PRO A 495 7.07 -19.29 16.23
C PRO A 495 7.26 -19.05 17.74
N SER A 496 8.38 -19.46 18.35
CA SER A 496 8.65 -19.24 19.77
C SER A 496 8.81 -17.75 20.09
N ALA A 497 9.59 -17.02 19.27
CA ALA A 497 9.74 -15.57 19.43
C ALA A 497 8.42 -14.84 19.22
N LEU A 498 7.61 -15.28 18.23
CA LEU A 498 6.28 -14.69 18.01
C LEU A 498 5.33 -14.99 19.18
N ALA A 499 5.42 -16.17 19.82
CA ALA A 499 4.64 -16.51 21.00
C ALA A 499 5.05 -15.65 22.21
N LEU A 500 6.33 -15.45 22.42
CA LEU A 500 6.84 -14.56 23.47
C LEU A 500 6.36 -13.13 23.25
N PHE A 501 6.41 -12.66 22.00
CA PHE A 501 5.84 -11.37 21.63
C PHE A 501 4.33 -11.29 21.90
N ALA A 502 3.57 -12.33 21.58
CA ALA A 502 2.12 -12.36 21.76
C ALA A 502 1.72 -12.44 23.24
N LEU A 503 2.42 -13.24 24.04
CA LEU A 503 2.13 -13.50 25.45
C LEU A 503 2.78 -12.50 26.42
N ARG A 504 3.39 -11.42 25.92
CA ARG A 504 4.13 -10.44 26.74
C ARG A 504 3.35 -9.87 27.93
N ASN A 505 2.02 -9.74 27.79
CA ASN A 505 1.14 -9.21 28.83
C ASN A 505 0.49 -10.32 29.68
N ASN A 506 0.68 -11.60 29.29
CA ASN A 506 0.19 -12.75 30.03
C ASN A 506 1.20 -13.11 31.15
N SER A 507 0.79 -12.95 32.39
CA SER A 507 1.66 -13.22 33.54
C SER A 507 2.22 -14.64 33.54
N GLY A 508 3.50 -14.76 33.87
CA GLY A 508 4.20 -16.03 34.01
C GLY A 508 4.55 -16.76 32.71
N TRP A 509 4.39 -16.15 31.52
CA TRP A 509 4.84 -16.72 30.26
C TRP A 509 6.28 -16.29 29.94
N THR A 510 7.20 -17.24 30.04
CA THR A 510 8.64 -17.10 29.74
C THR A 510 8.98 -17.92 28.50
N GLU A 511 10.18 -17.72 27.93
CA GLU A 511 10.70 -18.58 26.83
C GLU A 511 10.68 -20.05 27.21
N GLN A 512 11.08 -20.38 28.45
CA GLN A 512 11.06 -21.74 28.95
C GLN A 512 9.66 -22.34 28.97
N LYS A 513 8.68 -21.60 29.51
CA LYS A 513 7.28 -22.06 29.57
C LYS A 513 6.65 -22.22 28.20
N ILE A 514 7.01 -21.35 27.23
CA ILE A 514 6.61 -21.49 25.83
C ILE A 514 7.18 -22.77 25.24
N ALA A 515 8.48 -23.06 25.46
CA ALA A 515 9.11 -24.28 24.99
C ALA A 515 8.44 -25.53 25.60
N GLU A 516 8.20 -25.52 26.90
CA GLU A 516 7.49 -26.61 27.61
C GLU A 516 6.09 -26.85 27.00
N ALA A 517 5.33 -25.79 26.74
CA ALA A 517 3.99 -25.87 26.12
C ALA A 517 4.04 -26.38 24.67
N MET A 518 5.05 -26.00 23.89
CA MET A 518 5.24 -26.45 22.50
C MET A 518 5.57 -27.95 22.42
N TYR A 519 6.18 -28.53 23.46
CA TYR A 519 6.58 -29.94 23.49
C TYR A 519 5.82 -30.79 24.51
N SER A 520 4.74 -30.23 25.10
CA SER A 520 3.87 -30.96 26.03
C SER A 520 3.16 -32.15 25.36
N ASP A 521 2.60 -33.05 26.15
CA ASP A 521 1.90 -34.24 25.63
C ASP A 521 0.49 -33.92 25.09
N ALA A 522 -0.13 -32.88 25.59
CA ALA A 522 -1.52 -32.54 25.27
C ALA A 522 -1.68 -31.12 24.67
N PRO A 523 -2.68 -30.89 23.81
CA PRO A 523 -3.05 -29.56 23.34
C PRO A 523 -3.43 -28.63 24.49
N SER A 524 -3.03 -27.36 24.40
CA SER A 524 -3.46 -26.32 25.33
C SER A 524 -3.81 -25.04 24.59
N ILE A 525 -4.80 -24.32 25.12
CA ILE A 525 -5.26 -23.04 24.58
C ILE A 525 -4.94 -21.95 25.60
N VAL A 526 -4.38 -20.84 25.12
CA VAL A 526 -4.02 -19.70 25.95
C VAL A 526 -4.60 -18.44 25.35
N ASP A 527 -5.57 -17.87 26.01
CA ASP A 527 -6.16 -16.58 25.64
C ASP A 527 -5.15 -15.46 25.92
N LEU A 528 -5.08 -14.47 25.03
CA LEU A 528 -4.28 -13.28 25.25
C LEU A 528 -5.02 -12.30 26.17
N GLU A 529 -4.38 -11.85 27.23
CA GLU A 529 -4.91 -10.76 28.09
C GLU A 529 -5.14 -9.48 27.28
N GLN A 530 -4.23 -9.19 26.33
CA GLN A 530 -4.38 -8.11 25.37
C GLN A 530 -4.36 -8.66 23.95
N LYS A 531 -5.46 -8.53 23.22
CA LYS A 531 -5.53 -8.88 21.81
C LYS A 531 -4.55 -8.03 21.00
N ILE A 532 -3.85 -8.64 20.04
CA ILE A 532 -2.86 -7.98 19.21
C ILE A 532 -3.42 -7.76 17.81
N PRO A 533 -3.54 -6.50 17.34
CA PRO A 533 -3.90 -6.21 15.97
C PRO A 533 -2.95 -6.88 14.99
N VAL A 534 -3.48 -7.55 13.99
CA VAL A 534 -2.74 -8.14 12.88
C VAL A 534 -3.27 -7.58 11.56
N LEU A 535 -2.36 -7.12 10.72
CA LEU A 535 -2.63 -6.66 9.37
C LEU A 535 -1.94 -7.59 8.38
N ILE A 536 -2.72 -8.31 7.59
CA ILE A 536 -2.23 -9.00 6.40
C ILE A 536 -2.38 -8.03 5.23
N PHE A 537 -1.26 -7.63 4.67
CA PHE A 537 -1.17 -6.54 3.72
C PHE A 537 -0.43 -6.95 2.44
N TYR A 538 -0.56 -6.13 1.41
CA TYR A 538 0.09 -6.34 0.12
C TYR A 538 0.68 -5.03 -0.39
N SER A 539 2.00 -4.92 -0.36
CA SER A 539 2.73 -3.78 -0.90
C SER A 539 3.96 -4.26 -1.65
N THR A 540 4.10 -3.85 -2.89
CA THR A 540 5.23 -4.21 -3.77
C THR A 540 6.41 -3.24 -3.66
N ALA A 541 6.25 -2.14 -2.92
CA ALA A 541 7.34 -1.28 -2.49
C ALA A 541 7.17 -0.89 -1.02
N LEU A 542 8.25 -1.00 -0.24
CA LEU A 542 8.34 -0.51 1.13
C LEU A 542 9.60 0.34 1.27
N ALA A 543 9.49 1.45 2.01
CA ALA A 543 10.62 2.32 2.26
C ALA A 543 10.91 2.43 3.76
N THR A 544 12.19 2.37 4.09
CA THR A 544 12.77 2.74 5.38
C THR A 544 13.60 4.01 5.21
N GLN A 545 14.17 4.56 6.30
CA GLN A 545 14.95 5.80 6.25
C GLN A 545 16.09 5.81 5.22
N SER A 546 16.64 4.65 4.87
CA SER A 546 17.82 4.55 4.02
C SER A 546 17.60 3.85 2.69
N ARG A 547 16.51 3.09 2.52
CA ARG A 547 16.33 2.19 1.37
C ARG A 547 14.88 2.04 0.96
N VAL A 548 14.70 1.73 -0.33
CA VAL A 548 13.43 1.26 -0.87
C VAL A 548 13.60 -0.19 -1.30
N SER A 549 12.81 -1.06 -0.70
CA SER A 549 12.73 -2.47 -1.10
C SER A 549 11.56 -2.63 -2.05
N PHE A 550 11.80 -3.39 -3.14
CA PHE A 550 10.75 -3.71 -4.11
C PHE A 550 10.54 -5.23 -4.15
N TYR A 551 9.31 -5.62 -4.26
CA TYR A 551 8.91 -7.03 -4.23
C TYR A 551 8.13 -7.39 -5.50
N PRO A 552 8.18 -8.66 -5.95
CA PRO A 552 7.40 -9.11 -7.08
C PRO A 552 5.90 -9.06 -6.77
N ASP A 553 5.09 -8.70 -7.76
CA ASP A 553 3.64 -8.75 -7.68
C ASP A 553 3.15 -10.19 -7.87
N ILE A 554 3.23 -11.00 -6.82
CA ILE A 554 2.97 -12.44 -6.88
C ILE A 554 1.50 -12.82 -7.08
N TYR A 555 0.57 -11.89 -6.85
CA TYR A 555 -0.88 -12.10 -6.98
C TYR A 555 -1.52 -11.20 -8.05
N ASP A 556 -0.74 -10.48 -8.85
CA ASP A 556 -1.18 -9.55 -9.91
C ASP A 556 -2.05 -8.38 -9.41
N HIS A 557 -1.90 -7.99 -8.14
CA HIS A 557 -2.66 -6.88 -7.55
C HIS A 557 -2.20 -5.49 -8.03
N ASP A 558 -0.96 -5.33 -8.50
CA ASP A 558 -0.47 -4.06 -9.05
C ASP A 558 -1.16 -3.76 -10.38
N SER A 559 -1.27 -4.76 -11.26
CA SER A 559 -1.95 -4.61 -12.55
C SER A 559 -3.42 -4.25 -12.38
N ALA A 560 -4.13 -4.96 -11.49
CA ALA A 560 -5.55 -4.69 -11.19
C ALA A 560 -5.76 -3.27 -10.65
N LEU A 561 -4.92 -2.82 -9.71
CA LEU A 561 -5.03 -1.48 -9.13
C LEU A 561 -4.66 -0.38 -10.15
N SER A 562 -3.62 -0.60 -10.96
CA SER A 562 -3.22 0.34 -12.03
C SER A 562 -4.36 0.56 -13.03
N THR A 563 -5.03 -0.53 -13.44
CA THR A 563 -6.21 -0.47 -14.33
C THR A 563 -7.36 0.31 -13.69
N ALA A 564 -7.72 0.00 -12.44
CA ALA A 564 -8.80 0.69 -11.74
C ALA A 564 -8.53 2.20 -11.56
N ILE A 565 -7.27 2.58 -11.31
CA ILE A 565 -6.87 4.00 -11.24
C ILE A 565 -7.00 4.66 -12.62
N ALA A 566 -6.57 4.00 -13.70
CA ALA A 566 -6.68 4.54 -15.06
C ALA A 566 -8.14 4.72 -15.49
N GLU A 567 -9.00 3.75 -15.23
CA GLU A 567 -10.44 3.84 -15.50
C GLU A 567 -11.11 5.01 -14.77
N ARG A 568 -10.77 5.18 -13.47
CA ARG A 568 -11.24 6.32 -12.68
C ARG A 568 -10.79 7.66 -13.30
N SER A 569 -9.53 7.75 -13.68
CA SER A 569 -8.98 8.99 -14.27
C SER A 569 -9.66 9.35 -15.59
N LEU A 570 -9.95 8.35 -16.46
CA LEU A 570 -10.71 8.57 -17.69
C LEU A 570 -12.13 9.13 -17.41
N GLY A 571 -12.75 8.71 -16.31
CA GLY A 571 -14.05 9.22 -15.87
C GLY A 571 -14.02 10.65 -15.32
N LEU A 572 -12.87 11.17 -14.90
CA LEU A 572 -12.74 12.51 -14.29
C LEU A 572 -12.36 13.62 -15.27
N VAL A 573 -11.62 13.28 -16.34
CA VAL A 573 -11.06 14.27 -17.27
C VAL A 573 -12.00 14.50 -18.44
N ALA A 574 -12.39 15.76 -18.66
CA ALA A 574 -13.05 16.19 -19.90
C ALA A 574 -12.01 16.22 -21.03
N HIS A 575 -12.25 15.49 -22.10
CA HIS A 575 -11.47 15.55 -23.34
C HIS A 575 -11.53 16.89 -24.02
#